data_b12fa1c626a81e66342164d8f1ed0348
#
_entry.id   b12fa1c626a81e66342164d8f1ed0348
#
_cell.length_a   1.000
_cell.length_b   1.000
_cell.length_c   1.000
_cell.angle_alpha   90.00
_cell.angle_beta   90.00
_cell.angle_gamma   90.00
#
_symmetry.space_group_name_H-M   'P 1'
#
loop_
_entity.id
_entity.type
_entity.pdbx_description
1 polymer ?
#
loop_
_entity_poly.entity_id
_entity_poly.type
_entity_poly.pdbx_seq_one_letter_code
_entity_poly.pdbx_strand_id
1 'polypeptide(L)'
;MFNSNPPLGLYIHLPWCEQKCPYCDFNSYQTDGAIPEQAYVDALLNDLEQDLPLIWGRSIESIFIGGGTPSLFSAAAIDRLFSGLRALLNLAPAIEVTLESNPGSADTENYAGYRAAGVNRLSIGVQSFDDRQLKRLGRVHNAEQARLALASARDAGFENTNLDLMYALPAQNRAAARADLEQAIALAPEHISYYELTIEPNTLFHSRKPEHLPDNDLCAAQQLDGQALLAQHGYRQYEVSAYCREGRESQHNLNYWTFGDYLGIGAGAHGKITLAAENRVIRRIRQRQPRSYLEQAGRNSIISETELGAADLCFEFMLNALRLKQGFESSLFHDNTGLALNLLLPGLETARSKGLIEFDGTKIQPTELGFRHLNELQALFLHLESAKNRPFFESA
;
A
#
# COMPACT_ATOMS: atom_id res chain seq x y z
N MET A 1 -15.95 11.41 20.31
CA MET A 1 -15.23 10.41 21.15
C MET A 1 -15.34 9.05 20.47
N PHE A 2 -14.28 8.28 20.50
CA PHE A 2 -14.28 6.93 19.93
C PHE A 2 -15.19 5.99 20.72
N ASN A 3 -15.96 5.17 20.03
CA ASN A 3 -16.74 4.07 20.62
C ASN A 3 -15.90 2.81 20.83
N SER A 4 -14.93 2.59 19.96
CA SER A 4 -13.97 1.46 19.97
C SER A 4 -12.72 1.83 19.21
N ASN A 5 -11.67 1.02 19.32
CA ASN A 5 -10.51 1.18 18.45
C ASN A 5 -10.84 0.65 17.04
N PRO A 6 -10.36 1.33 15.96
CA PRO A 6 -10.45 0.82 14.59
C PRO A 6 -9.74 -0.54 14.43
N PRO A 7 -10.02 -1.31 13.37
CA PRO A 7 -9.25 -2.52 13.04
C PRO A 7 -7.75 -2.22 12.97
N LEU A 8 -6.90 -3.19 13.34
CA LEU A 8 -5.45 -3.00 13.42
C LEU A 8 -4.69 -3.92 12.46
N GLY A 9 -3.93 -3.32 11.54
CA GLY A 9 -2.96 -4.01 10.70
C GLY A 9 -1.53 -3.93 11.25
N LEU A 10 -0.65 -4.79 10.75
CA LEU A 10 0.80 -4.71 10.98
C LEU A 10 1.52 -4.56 9.64
N TYR A 11 2.26 -3.48 9.47
CA TYR A 11 3.17 -3.28 8.34
C TYR A 11 4.61 -3.53 8.77
N ILE A 12 5.31 -4.37 8.03
CA ILE A 12 6.71 -4.73 8.27
C ILE A 12 7.55 -4.27 7.09
N HIS A 13 8.50 -3.39 7.33
CA HIS A 13 9.34 -2.82 6.29
C HIS A 13 10.69 -3.52 6.22
N LEU A 14 10.98 -4.18 5.08
CA LEU A 14 12.25 -4.79 4.77
C LEU A 14 12.95 -3.96 3.67
N PRO A 15 13.99 -3.15 4.01
CA PRO A 15 14.41 -2.04 3.17
C PRO A 15 15.38 -2.39 2.03
N TRP A 16 15.79 -3.64 1.86
CA TRP A 16 16.81 -4.00 0.87
C TRP A 16 16.24 -4.41 -0.47
N CYS A 17 16.96 -4.02 -1.53
CA CYS A 17 16.74 -4.47 -2.91
C CYS A 17 18.06 -4.99 -3.49
N GLU A 18 17.98 -5.90 -4.43
CA GLU A 18 19.14 -6.28 -5.26
C GLU A 18 19.61 -5.08 -6.10
N GLN A 19 18.66 -4.36 -6.70
CA GLN A 19 18.88 -3.13 -7.44
C GLN A 19 17.73 -2.15 -7.17
N LYS A 20 18.04 -0.88 -6.90
CA LYS A 20 17.03 0.16 -6.77
C LYS A 20 16.57 0.63 -8.13
N CYS A 21 15.27 0.49 -8.41
CA CYS A 21 14.66 0.93 -9.67
C CYS A 21 14.68 2.46 -9.79
N PRO A 22 14.90 3.03 -11.00
CA PRO A 22 15.05 4.46 -11.20
C PRO A 22 13.78 5.28 -10.92
N TYR A 23 12.61 4.66 -10.87
CA TYR A 23 11.32 5.28 -10.58
C TYR A 23 10.89 5.16 -9.11
N CYS A 24 11.56 4.27 -8.33
CA CYS A 24 11.11 3.89 -6.99
C CYS A 24 11.42 4.97 -5.95
N ASP A 25 10.38 5.48 -5.29
CA ASP A 25 10.42 6.47 -4.20
C ASP A 25 10.39 5.83 -2.80
N PHE A 26 10.20 4.49 -2.73
CA PHE A 26 10.17 3.78 -1.45
C PHE A 26 11.48 3.92 -0.68
N ASN A 27 11.40 3.79 0.66
CA ASN A 27 12.56 3.77 1.54
C ASN A 27 13.35 2.47 1.33
N SER A 28 14.00 2.34 0.19
CA SER A 28 14.73 1.14 -0.22
C SER A 28 16.18 1.43 -0.50
N TYR A 29 17.04 0.46 -0.19
CA TYR A 29 18.49 0.54 -0.30
C TYR A 29 19.02 -0.67 -1.06
N GLN A 30 19.87 -0.42 -2.04
CA GLN A 30 20.56 -1.51 -2.70
C GLN A 30 21.47 -2.23 -1.72
N THR A 31 21.46 -3.57 -1.72
CA THR A 31 22.37 -4.37 -0.91
C THR A 31 23.75 -4.45 -1.59
N ASP A 32 24.80 -4.23 -0.80
CA ASP A 32 26.19 -4.38 -1.25
C ASP A 32 26.79 -5.75 -0.87
N GLY A 33 25.96 -6.68 -0.35
CA GLY A 33 26.39 -7.99 0.14
C GLY A 33 25.29 -8.73 0.87
N ALA A 34 25.66 -9.57 1.83
CA ALA A 34 24.70 -10.33 2.62
C ALA A 34 23.83 -9.40 3.50
N ILE A 35 22.51 -9.60 3.43
CA ILE A 35 21.56 -8.93 4.31
C ILE A 35 21.74 -9.48 5.74
N PRO A 36 21.81 -8.63 6.78
CA PRO A 36 21.94 -9.07 8.18
C PRO A 36 20.59 -9.58 8.72
N GLU A 37 20.01 -10.62 8.12
CA GLU A 37 18.63 -11.09 8.34
C GLU A 37 18.31 -11.32 9.82
N GLN A 38 19.18 -12.06 10.53
CA GLN A 38 18.94 -12.39 11.95
C GLN A 38 18.92 -11.14 12.83
N ALA A 39 19.93 -10.28 12.66
CA ALA A 39 20.00 -9.03 13.42
C ALA A 39 18.79 -8.11 13.09
N TYR A 40 18.33 -8.13 11.83
CA TYR A 40 17.18 -7.31 11.46
C TYR A 40 15.87 -7.86 12.01
N VAL A 41 15.68 -9.18 11.99
CA VAL A 41 14.51 -9.82 12.62
C VAL A 41 14.49 -9.53 14.12
N ASP A 42 15.64 -9.63 14.82
CA ASP A 42 15.73 -9.27 16.24
C ASP A 42 15.38 -7.79 16.46
N ALA A 43 15.86 -6.91 15.59
CA ALA A 43 15.53 -5.49 15.65
C ALA A 43 14.03 -5.22 15.44
N LEU A 44 13.38 -5.91 14.50
CA LEU A 44 11.94 -5.80 14.27
C LEU A 44 11.14 -6.24 15.49
N LEU A 45 11.50 -7.36 16.13
CA LEU A 45 10.81 -7.86 17.31
C LEU A 45 11.01 -6.94 18.51
N ASN A 46 12.24 -6.45 18.74
CA ASN A 46 12.54 -5.48 19.79
C ASN A 46 11.81 -4.14 19.56
N ASP A 47 11.64 -3.72 18.30
CA ASP A 47 10.88 -2.51 17.94
C ASP A 47 9.39 -2.70 18.22
N LEU A 48 8.84 -3.88 17.88
CA LEU A 48 7.46 -4.25 18.17
C LEU A 48 7.15 -4.26 19.67
N GLU A 49 8.06 -4.79 20.49
CA GLU A 49 7.90 -4.81 21.96
C GLU A 49 7.67 -3.42 22.55
N GLN A 50 8.28 -2.37 21.97
CA GLN A 50 8.06 -0.99 22.39
C GLN A 50 6.63 -0.49 22.17
N ASP A 51 5.95 -1.05 21.16
CA ASP A 51 4.59 -0.63 20.79
C ASP A 51 3.49 -1.48 21.47
N LEU A 52 3.82 -2.61 22.10
CA LEU A 52 2.83 -3.47 22.76
C LEU A 52 1.92 -2.73 23.75
N PRO A 53 2.41 -1.77 24.57
CA PRO A 53 1.54 -1.00 25.46
C PRO A 53 0.43 -0.21 24.75
N LEU A 54 0.65 0.22 23.49
CA LEU A 54 -0.31 1.01 22.72
C LEU A 54 -1.46 0.17 22.15
N ILE A 55 -1.22 -1.13 21.99
CA ILE A 55 -2.15 -2.05 21.31
C ILE A 55 -2.62 -3.18 22.22
N TRP A 56 -2.43 -3.04 23.53
CA TRP A 56 -2.76 -4.09 24.48
C TRP A 56 -4.19 -4.61 24.32
N GLY A 57 -4.32 -5.93 24.17
CA GLY A 57 -5.62 -6.59 24.02
C GLY A 57 -6.25 -6.48 22.61
N ARG A 58 -5.60 -5.81 21.64
CA ARG A 58 -6.11 -5.72 20.26
C ARG A 58 -5.65 -6.93 19.44
N SER A 59 -6.50 -7.35 18.50
CA SER A 59 -6.17 -8.35 17.48
C SER A 59 -5.52 -7.68 16.25
N ILE A 60 -4.56 -8.36 15.62
CA ILE A 60 -4.00 -7.97 14.32
C ILE A 60 -4.82 -8.66 13.24
N GLU A 61 -5.46 -7.88 12.38
CA GLU A 61 -6.38 -8.37 11.33
C GLU A 61 -5.67 -8.63 10.00
N SER A 62 -4.52 -8.00 9.76
CA SER A 62 -3.71 -8.21 8.56
C SER A 62 -2.23 -7.93 8.83
N ILE A 63 -1.35 -8.63 8.13
CA ILE A 63 0.10 -8.37 8.10
C ILE A 63 0.52 -8.13 6.66
N PHE A 64 1.30 -7.07 6.43
CA PHE A 64 1.88 -6.78 5.14
C PHE A 64 3.40 -6.59 5.27
N ILE A 65 4.16 -7.42 4.57
CA ILE A 65 5.62 -7.37 4.53
C ILE A 65 6.03 -6.76 3.20
N GLY A 66 6.50 -5.51 3.24
CA GLY A 66 6.81 -4.72 2.07
C GLY A 66 8.11 -3.92 2.21
N GLY A 67 8.31 -2.99 1.27
CA GLY A 67 9.39 -2.00 1.34
C GLY A 67 10.35 -2.00 0.16
N GLY A 68 11.48 -2.66 0.29
CA GLY A 68 12.42 -2.89 -0.81
C GLY A 68 12.03 -4.13 -1.62
N THR A 69 12.58 -5.25 -1.25
CA THR A 69 12.30 -6.58 -1.83
C THR A 69 12.28 -7.61 -0.70
N PRO A 70 11.14 -7.79 -0.03
CA PRO A 70 11.03 -8.71 1.10
C PRO A 70 11.44 -10.15 0.77
N SER A 71 11.24 -10.59 -0.45
CA SER A 71 11.62 -11.93 -0.94
C SER A 71 13.13 -12.19 -0.99
N LEU A 72 13.96 -11.19 -0.72
CA LEU A 72 15.42 -11.40 -0.50
C LEU A 72 15.74 -12.04 0.85
N PHE A 73 14.80 -12.00 1.81
CA PHE A 73 14.99 -12.66 3.09
C PHE A 73 14.75 -14.16 2.96
N SER A 74 15.59 -14.96 3.60
CA SER A 74 15.43 -16.41 3.61
C SER A 74 14.12 -16.85 4.27
N ALA A 75 13.61 -18.01 3.86
CA ALA A 75 12.45 -18.63 4.49
C ALA A 75 12.66 -18.83 6.00
N ALA A 76 13.87 -19.13 6.43
CA ALA A 76 14.23 -19.28 7.85
C ALA A 76 14.13 -17.96 8.63
N ALA A 77 14.51 -16.83 8.02
CA ALA A 77 14.37 -15.52 8.63
C ALA A 77 12.89 -15.12 8.78
N ILE A 78 12.07 -15.38 7.76
CA ILE A 78 10.63 -15.14 7.80
C ILE A 78 9.94 -16.05 8.84
N ASP A 79 10.28 -17.33 8.91
CA ASP A 79 9.74 -18.24 9.93
C ASP A 79 10.09 -17.78 11.36
N ARG A 80 11.33 -17.35 11.59
CA ARG A 80 11.75 -16.76 12.85
C ARG A 80 10.96 -15.50 13.20
N LEU A 81 10.75 -14.60 12.23
CA LEU A 81 9.93 -13.42 12.41
C LEU A 81 8.51 -13.80 12.86
N PHE A 82 7.86 -14.71 12.14
CA PHE A 82 6.51 -15.16 12.49
C PHE A 82 6.43 -15.88 13.84
N SER A 83 7.46 -16.62 14.23
CA SER A 83 7.54 -17.22 15.56
C SER A 83 7.52 -16.16 16.67
N GLY A 84 8.29 -15.07 16.49
CA GLY A 84 8.27 -13.93 17.40
C GLY A 84 6.94 -13.17 17.40
N LEU A 85 6.37 -12.91 16.21
CA LEU A 85 5.07 -12.23 16.09
C LEU A 85 3.95 -13.00 16.82
N ARG A 86 3.88 -14.34 16.67
CA ARG A 86 2.91 -15.20 17.37
C ARG A 86 3.10 -15.19 18.89
N ALA A 87 4.32 -14.98 19.36
CA ALA A 87 4.60 -14.90 20.79
C ALA A 87 4.18 -13.56 21.41
N LEU A 88 4.23 -12.46 20.61
CA LEU A 88 3.99 -11.09 21.09
C LEU A 88 2.59 -10.58 20.82
N LEU A 89 1.90 -11.07 19.77
CA LEU A 89 0.66 -10.50 19.26
C LEU A 89 -0.49 -11.50 19.29
N ASN A 90 -1.70 -10.97 19.47
CA ASN A 90 -2.93 -11.70 19.20
C ASN A 90 -3.24 -11.58 17.70
N LEU A 91 -3.02 -12.65 16.94
CA LEU A 91 -3.30 -12.70 15.50
C LEU A 91 -4.71 -13.25 15.26
N ALA A 92 -5.48 -12.60 14.38
CA ALA A 92 -6.81 -13.09 14.00
C ALA A 92 -6.71 -14.50 13.35
N PRO A 93 -7.69 -15.40 13.58
CA PRO A 93 -7.61 -16.78 13.09
C PRO A 93 -7.48 -16.91 11.57
N ALA A 94 -8.08 -16.00 10.81
CA ALA A 94 -8.06 -15.99 9.33
C ALA A 94 -7.28 -14.79 8.79
N ILE A 95 -6.20 -14.41 9.48
CA ILE A 95 -5.40 -13.24 9.14
C ILE A 95 -4.83 -13.33 7.71
N GLU A 96 -4.97 -12.25 6.93
CA GLU A 96 -4.24 -12.09 5.68
C GLU A 96 -2.79 -11.71 5.98
N VAL A 97 -1.86 -12.46 5.42
CA VAL A 97 -0.43 -12.22 5.51
C VAL A 97 0.14 -12.10 4.10
N THR A 98 0.41 -10.86 3.69
CA THR A 98 0.99 -10.55 2.38
C THR A 98 2.50 -10.38 2.48
N LEU A 99 3.23 -10.93 1.49
CA LEU A 99 4.65 -10.67 1.27
C LEU A 99 4.88 -10.19 -0.17
N GLU A 100 5.58 -9.06 -0.33
CA GLU A 100 6.02 -8.57 -1.63
C GLU A 100 7.22 -9.36 -2.15
N SER A 101 7.19 -9.71 -3.44
CA SER A 101 8.22 -10.49 -4.09
C SER A 101 8.57 -9.92 -5.46
N ASN A 102 9.84 -9.99 -5.82
CA ASN A 102 10.27 -9.88 -7.20
C ASN A 102 10.20 -11.25 -7.88
N PRO A 103 9.96 -11.32 -9.19
CA PRO A 103 9.92 -12.58 -9.92
C PRO A 103 11.33 -13.12 -10.27
N GLY A 104 12.32 -12.95 -9.40
CA GLY A 104 13.65 -13.54 -9.54
C GLY A 104 13.69 -15.03 -9.20
N SER A 105 14.65 -15.78 -9.74
CA SER A 105 14.78 -17.22 -9.45
C SER A 105 15.06 -17.49 -7.98
N ALA A 106 15.96 -16.73 -7.37
CA ALA A 106 16.29 -16.86 -5.94
C ALA A 106 15.09 -16.55 -5.02
N ASP A 107 14.21 -15.64 -5.43
CA ASP A 107 13.01 -15.30 -4.67
C ASP A 107 12.00 -16.46 -4.68
N THR A 108 11.81 -17.10 -5.83
CA THR A 108 10.81 -18.17 -6.01
C THR A 108 11.17 -19.46 -5.28
N GLU A 109 12.45 -19.72 -5.04
CA GLU A 109 12.93 -20.89 -4.26
C GLU A 109 12.45 -20.86 -2.80
N ASN A 110 12.16 -19.68 -2.26
CA ASN A 110 11.71 -19.49 -0.89
C ASN A 110 10.19 -19.61 -0.70
N TYR A 111 9.38 -19.64 -1.75
CA TYR A 111 7.92 -19.54 -1.65
C TYR A 111 7.28 -20.63 -0.78
N ALA A 112 7.72 -21.88 -0.93
CA ALA A 112 7.22 -22.97 -0.08
C ALA A 112 7.52 -22.74 1.41
N GLY A 113 8.70 -22.20 1.71
CA GLY A 113 9.08 -21.84 3.08
C GLY A 113 8.28 -20.66 3.63
N TYR A 114 8.02 -19.62 2.82
CA TYR A 114 7.14 -18.53 3.23
C TYR A 114 5.71 -19.01 3.51
N ARG A 115 5.19 -19.90 2.66
CA ARG A 115 3.88 -20.52 2.87
C ARG A 115 3.83 -21.29 4.17
N ALA A 116 4.86 -22.08 4.46
CA ALA A 116 4.99 -22.85 5.70
C ALA A 116 5.11 -21.94 6.94
N ALA A 117 5.81 -20.81 6.84
CA ALA A 117 5.94 -19.81 7.90
C ALA A 117 4.60 -19.11 8.23
N GLY A 118 3.66 -19.07 7.28
CA GLY A 118 2.32 -18.49 7.48
C GLY A 118 1.94 -17.37 6.52
N VAL A 119 2.80 -17.03 5.56
CA VAL A 119 2.42 -16.14 4.45
C VAL A 119 1.35 -16.82 3.62
N ASN A 120 0.24 -16.13 3.32
CA ASN A 120 -0.88 -16.71 2.58
C ASN A 120 -1.31 -15.90 1.36
N ARG A 121 -0.64 -14.75 1.13
CA ARG A 121 -0.81 -13.92 -0.06
C ARG A 121 0.57 -13.46 -0.56
N LEU A 122 0.81 -13.51 -1.87
CA LEU A 122 2.00 -12.95 -2.51
C LEU A 122 1.61 -11.76 -3.40
N SER A 123 2.39 -10.68 -3.34
CA SER A 123 2.34 -9.56 -4.30
C SER A 123 3.60 -9.61 -5.16
N ILE A 124 3.44 -9.92 -6.44
CA ILE A 124 4.56 -10.15 -7.36
C ILE A 124 4.75 -8.94 -8.26
N GLY A 125 5.87 -8.25 -8.11
CA GLY A 125 6.21 -7.03 -8.84
C GLY A 125 6.64 -7.30 -10.29
N VAL A 126 5.72 -7.63 -11.17
CA VAL A 126 5.97 -7.95 -12.60
C VAL A 126 6.30 -6.69 -13.39
N GLN A 127 5.51 -5.65 -13.27
CA GLN A 127 5.55 -4.34 -13.91
C GLN A 127 5.22 -4.35 -15.41
N SER A 128 5.75 -5.27 -16.21
CA SER A 128 5.47 -5.47 -17.63
C SER A 128 5.87 -6.88 -18.07
N PHE A 129 5.30 -7.36 -19.16
CA PHE A 129 5.74 -8.58 -19.86
C PHE A 129 6.53 -8.27 -21.15
N ASP A 130 6.92 -7.01 -21.39
CA ASP A 130 7.87 -6.61 -22.45
C ASP A 130 9.26 -6.41 -21.83
N ASP A 131 10.23 -7.28 -22.19
CA ASP A 131 11.61 -7.23 -21.69
C ASP A 131 12.30 -5.89 -21.96
N ARG A 132 11.92 -5.18 -23.01
CA ARG A 132 12.44 -3.83 -23.30
C ARG A 132 11.95 -2.81 -22.27
N GLN A 133 10.68 -2.93 -21.85
CA GLN A 133 10.13 -2.08 -20.78
C GLN A 133 10.75 -2.42 -19.44
N LEU A 134 10.87 -3.69 -19.12
CA LEU A 134 11.54 -4.15 -17.88
C LEU A 134 12.97 -3.58 -17.78
N LYS A 135 13.74 -3.64 -18.88
CA LYS A 135 15.07 -3.07 -18.92
C LYS A 135 15.08 -1.55 -18.74
N ARG A 136 14.12 -0.80 -19.33
CA ARG A 136 13.97 0.64 -19.13
C ARG A 136 13.61 1.01 -17.69
N LEU A 137 12.79 0.17 -17.05
CA LEU A 137 12.42 0.31 -15.65
C LEU A 137 13.54 -0.12 -14.67
N GLY A 138 14.69 -0.59 -15.18
CA GLY A 138 15.78 -1.07 -14.33
C GLY A 138 15.45 -2.35 -13.58
N ARG A 139 14.53 -3.17 -14.12
CA ARG A 139 14.19 -4.46 -13.53
C ARG A 139 15.26 -5.50 -13.84
N VAL A 140 15.53 -6.36 -12.85
CA VAL A 140 16.55 -7.43 -12.96
C VAL A 140 15.99 -8.72 -13.55
N HIS A 141 14.66 -8.88 -13.56
CA HIS A 141 13.97 -10.02 -14.14
C HIS A 141 13.48 -9.76 -15.57
N ASN A 142 13.12 -10.81 -16.27
CA ASN A 142 12.49 -10.80 -17.58
C ASN A 142 11.06 -11.36 -17.54
N ALA A 143 10.33 -11.25 -18.66
CA ALA A 143 8.93 -11.67 -18.76
C ALA A 143 8.73 -13.18 -18.49
N GLU A 144 9.69 -14.04 -18.85
CA GLU A 144 9.61 -15.47 -18.57
C GLU A 144 9.73 -15.76 -17.08
N GLN A 145 10.65 -15.11 -16.39
CA GLN A 145 10.77 -15.19 -14.93
C GLN A 145 9.49 -14.74 -14.21
N ALA A 146 8.82 -13.68 -14.74
CA ALA A 146 7.54 -13.24 -14.19
C ALA A 146 6.44 -14.31 -14.30
N ARG A 147 6.37 -15.04 -15.44
CA ARG A 147 5.42 -16.16 -15.60
C ARG A 147 5.77 -17.33 -14.68
N LEU A 148 7.05 -17.68 -14.59
CA LEU A 148 7.54 -18.76 -13.72
C LEU A 148 7.29 -18.45 -12.24
N ALA A 149 7.43 -17.20 -11.81
CA ALA A 149 7.17 -16.79 -10.42
C ALA A 149 5.73 -17.10 -9.99
N LEU A 150 4.73 -16.82 -10.83
CA LEU A 150 3.34 -17.16 -10.50
C LEU A 150 3.11 -18.68 -10.49
N ALA A 151 3.71 -19.42 -11.43
CA ALA A 151 3.63 -20.88 -11.42
C ALA A 151 4.24 -21.46 -10.14
N SER A 152 5.44 -20.99 -9.75
CA SER A 152 6.10 -21.42 -8.51
C SER A 152 5.28 -21.04 -7.26
N ALA A 153 4.60 -19.89 -7.26
CA ALA A 153 3.72 -19.52 -6.16
C ALA A 153 2.56 -20.53 -6.01
N ARG A 154 1.95 -20.95 -7.10
CA ARG A 154 0.89 -21.98 -7.11
C ARG A 154 1.40 -23.33 -6.67
N ASP A 155 2.56 -23.76 -7.17
CA ASP A 155 3.20 -25.01 -6.77
C ASP A 155 3.53 -25.02 -5.27
N ALA A 156 3.86 -23.86 -4.70
CA ALA A 156 4.05 -23.67 -3.26
C ALA A 156 2.74 -23.60 -2.46
N GLY A 157 1.56 -23.68 -3.11
CA GLY A 157 0.24 -23.68 -2.47
C GLY A 157 -0.34 -22.32 -2.15
N PHE A 158 0.09 -21.24 -2.84
CA PHE A 158 -0.57 -19.94 -2.73
C PHE A 158 -1.85 -19.90 -3.59
N GLU A 159 -2.97 -19.60 -2.95
CA GLU A 159 -4.30 -19.44 -3.56
C GLU A 159 -4.75 -17.98 -3.62
N ASN A 160 -3.87 -17.05 -3.24
CA ASN A 160 -4.10 -15.62 -3.30
C ASN A 160 -2.82 -14.91 -3.75
N THR A 161 -2.82 -14.51 -5.01
CA THR A 161 -1.68 -13.87 -5.65
C THR A 161 -2.10 -12.57 -6.31
N ASN A 162 -1.25 -11.55 -6.17
CA ASN A 162 -1.36 -10.30 -6.90
C ASN A 162 -0.22 -10.16 -7.89
N LEU A 163 -0.51 -9.65 -9.08
CA LEU A 163 0.48 -9.17 -10.03
C LEU A 163 0.42 -7.64 -10.10
N ASP A 164 1.56 -6.99 -9.87
CA ASP A 164 1.69 -5.55 -10.06
C ASP A 164 2.09 -5.27 -11.51
N LEU A 165 1.32 -4.46 -12.22
CA LEU A 165 1.54 -4.04 -13.59
C LEU A 165 1.47 -2.52 -13.72
N MET A 166 2.33 -1.99 -14.57
CA MET A 166 2.37 -0.55 -14.85
C MET A 166 1.89 -0.25 -16.26
N TYR A 167 1.18 0.86 -16.41
CA TYR A 167 0.94 1.50 -17.71
C TYR A 167 1.62 2.89 -17.76
N ALA A 168 1.45 3.60 -18.87
CA ALA A 168 2.14 4.86 -19.14
C ALA A 168 3.67 4.73 -19.16
N LEU A 169 4.19 3.57 -19.56
CA LEU A 169 5.62 3.33 -19.67
C LEU A 169 6.23 4.10 -20.87
N PRO A 170 7.55 4.40 -20.84
CA PRO A 170 8.21 5.11 -21.92
C PRO A 170 8.00 4.44 -23.30
N ALA A 171 7.47 5.18 -24.27
CA ALA A 171 7.10 4.70 -25.61
C ALA A 171 6.04 3.56 -25.61
N GLN A 172 5.29 3.37 -24.54
CA GLN A 172 4.19 2.41 -24.50
C GLN A 172 2.94 3.01 -25.16
N ASN A 173 2.41 2.34 -26.18
CA ASN A 173 1.14 2.68 -26.79
C ASN A 173 0.00 1.83 -26.21
N ARG A 174 -1.25 2.12 -26.60
CA ARG A 174 -2.45 1.39 -26.11
C ARG A 174 -2.37 -0.11 -26.35
N ALA A 175 -1.86 -0.54 -27.52
CA ALA A 175 -1.75 -1.96 -27.85
C ALA A 175 -0.73 -2.69 -26.95
N ALA A 176 0.39 -2.03 -26.61
CA ALA A 176 1.41 -2.58 -25.73
C ALA A 176 0.91 -2.67 -24.28
N ALA A 177 0.22 -1.64 -23.75
CA ALA A 177 -0.39 -1.69 -22.42
C ALA A 177 -1.46 -2.79 -22.33
N ARG A 178 -2.28 -2.92 -23.38
CA ARG A 178 -3.27 -3.99 -23.49
C ARG A 178 -2.62 -5.38 -23.49
N ALA A 179 -1.53 -5.58 -24.23
CA ALA A 179 -0.84 -6.86 -24.32
C ALA A 179 -0.25 -7.31 -22.97
N ASP A 180 0.25 -6.38 -22.16
CA ASP A 180 0.69 -6.67 -20.78
C ASP A 180 -0.47 -7.19 -19.92
N LEU A 181 -1.63 -6.53 -19.97
CA LEU A 181 -2.81 -6.98 -19.22
C LEU A 181 -3.36 -8.31 -19.72
N GLU A 182 -3.41 -8.55 -21.04
CA GLU A 182 -3.85 -9.82 -21.62
C GLU A 182 -2.99 -10.99 -21.13
N GLN A 183 -1.68 -10.78 -21.02
CA GLN A 183 -0.78 -11.78 -20.45
C GLN A 183 -1.05 -12.01 -18.96
N ALA A 184 -1.23 -10.96 -18.16
CA ALA A 184 -1.58 -11.12 -16.75
C ALA A 184 -2.92 -11.87 -16.57
N ILE A 185 -3.94 -11.51 -17.34
CA ILE A 185 -5.26 -12.15 -17.32
C ILE A 185 -5.16 -13.63 -17.70
N ALA A 186 -4.35 -13.97 -18.72
CA ALA A 186 -4.14 -15.36 -19.14
C ALA A 186 -3.47 -16.20 -18.02
N LEU A 187 -2.66 -15.59 -17.17
CA LEU A 187 -2.08 -16.22 -16.00
C LEU A 187 -3.08 -16.39 -14.84
N ALA A 188 -4.25 -15.76 -14.93
CA ALA A 188 -5.38 -15.87 -14.00
C ALA A 188 -5.04 -15.69 -12.51
N PRO A 189 -4.32 -14.62 -12.08
CA PRO A 189 -4.14 -14.34 -10.67
C PRO A 189 -5.49 -13.96 -10.02
N GLU A 190 -5.55 -13.98 -8.70
CA GLU A 190 -6.72 -13.57 -7.94
C GLU A 190 -6.88 -12.05 -7.88
N HIS A 191 -5.76 -11.33 -8.01
CA HIS A 191 -5.69 -9.88 -7.89
C HIS A 191 -4.69 -9.30 -8.91
N ILE A 192 -4.97 -8.11 -9.43
CA ILE A 192 -4.09 -7.34 -10.31
C ILE A 192 -4.05 -5.90 -9.80
N SER A 193 -2.87 -5.40 -9.48
CA SER A 193 -2.61 -3.97 -9.31
C SER A 193 -2.20 -3.40 -10.67
N TYR A 194 -2.99 -2.48 -11.21
CA TYR A 194 -2.72 -1.83 -12.50
C TYR A 194 -2.65 -0.33 -12.31
N TYR A 195 -1.44 0.24 -12.37
CA TYR A 195 -1.18 1.62 -11.98
C TYR A 195 -0.26 2.37 -12.94
N GLU A 196 -0.40 3.68 -12.97
CA GLU A 196 0.36 4.57 -13.82
C GLU A 196 1.80 4.71 -13.34
N LEU A 197 2.76 4.75 -14.27
CA LEU A 197 4.12 5.18 -13.96
C LEU A 197 4.11 6.66 -13.63
N THR A 198 4.27 7.01 -12.35
CA THR A 198 4.43 8.38 -11.87
C THR A 198 5.91 8.74 -11.70
N ILE A 199 6.23 10.00 -11.92
CA ILE A 199 7.60 10.52 -11.77
C ILE A 199 7.67 11.24 -10.41
N GLU A 200 8.03 10.48 -9.39
CA GLU A 200 8.05 10.97 -8.01
C GLU A 200 9.33 11.77 -7.71
N PRO A 201 9.24 12.84 -6.88
CA PRO A 201 10.40 13.58 -6.41
C PRO A 201 11.43 12.65 -5.74
N ASN A 202 12.71 13.04 -5.81
CA ASN A 202 13.84 12.28 -5.23
C ASN A 202 14.11 10.91 -5.90
N THR A 203 13.53 10.63 -7.06
CA THR A 203 13.86 9.46 -7.89
C THR A 203 14.86 9.80 -9.00
N LEU A 204 15.50 8.77 -9.55
CA LEU A 204 16.38 8.98 -10.71
C LEU A 204 15.57 9.46 -11.93
N PHE A 205 14.35 8.97 -12.13
CA PHE A 205 13.46 9.41 -13.20
C PHE A 205 13.02 10.86 -13.04
N HIS A 206 12.95 11.39 -11.82
CA HIS A 206 12.70 12.83 -11.62
C HIS A 206 13.88 13.68 -12.08
N SER A 207 15.10 13.27 -11.76
CA SER A 207 16.32 13.99 -12.15
C SER A 207 16.72 13.77 -13.61
N ARG A 208 16.38 12.61 -14.19
CA ARG A 208 16.66 12.22 -15.57
C ARG A 208 15.39 11.62 -16.17
N LYS A 209 14.46 12.52 -16.52
CA LYS A 209 13.15 12.12 -17.05
C LYS A 209 13.30 11.23 -18.28
N PRO A 210 12.62 10.06 -18.32
CA PRO A 210 12.64 9.20 -19.49
C PRO A 210 12.11 9.92 -20.73
N GLU A 211 12.70 9.59 -21.89
CA GLU A 211 12.18 10.07 -23.17
C GLU A 211 10.90 9.31 -23.55
N HIS A 212 10.07 9.92 -24.39
CA HIS A 212 8.86 9.32 -24.95
C HIS A 212 7.83 8.85 -23.90
N LEU A 213 7.70 9.55 -22.79
CA LEU A 213 6.57 9.31 -21.88
C LEU A 213 5.26 9.66 -22.61
N PRO A 214 4.19 8.85 -22.41
CA PRO A 214 2.87 9.16 -22.92
C PRO A 214 2.37 10.52 -22.40
N ASP A 215 1.57 11.20 -23.18
CA ASP A 215 0.81 12.36 -22.72
C ASP A 215 -0.41 11.93 -21.90
N ASN A 216 -1.05 12.90 -21.27
CA ASN A 216 -2.20 12.65 -20.38
C ASN A 216 -3.38 11.96 -21.11
N ASP A 217 -3.62 12.29 -22.38
CA ASP A 217 -4.69 11.70 -23.16
C ASP A 217 -4.43 10.22 -23.44
N LEU A 218 -3.18 9.87 -23.74
CA LEU A 218 -2.75 8.49 -23.95
C LEU A 218 -2.78 7.70 -22.61
N CYS A 219 -2.33 8.31 -21.51
CA CYS A 219 -2.42 7.70 -20.17
C CYS A 219 -3.88 7.38 -19.80
N ALA A 220 -4.77 8.35 -19.97
CA ALA A 220 -6.20 8.17 -19.72
C ALA A 220 -6.82 7.08 -20.61
N ALA A 221 -6.44 7.03 -21.90
CA ALA A 221 -6.91 6.00 -22.82
C ALA A 221 -6.42 4.61 -22.41
N GLN A 222 -5.16 4.45 -21.98
CA GLN A 222 -4.62 3.18 -21.49
C GLN A 222 -5.33 2.73 -20.22
N GLN A 223 -5.60 3.65 -19.30
CA GLN A 223 -6.35 3.37 -18.08
C GLN A 223 -7.75 2.85 -18.38
N LEU A 224 -8.51 3.56 -19.21
CA LEU A 224 -9.89 3.19 -19.56
C LEU A 224 -9.95 1.85 -20.31
N ASP A 225 -9.04 1.62 -21.25
CA ASP A 225 -8.94 0.34 -21.95
C ASP A 225 -8.63 -0.81 -20.97
N GLY A 226 -7.69 -0.58 -20.04
CA GLY A 226 -7.33 -1.55 -19.02
C GLY A 226 -8.49 -1.88 -18.09
N GLN A 227 -9.21 -0.86 -17.59
CA GLN A 227 -10.40 -1.04 -16.77
C GLN A 227 -11.47 -1.88 -17.48
N ALA A 228 -11.75 -1.54 -18.74
CA ALA A 228 -12.74 -2.27 -19.53
C ALA A 228 -12.31 -3.73 -19.76
N LEU A 229 -11.04 -3.97 -20.06
CA LEU A 229 -10.50 -5.31 -20.29
C LEU A 229 -10.56 -6.16 -19.02
N LEU A 230 -10.13 -5.62 -17.89
CA LEU A 230 -10.18 -6.30 -16.59
C LEU A 230 -11.61 -6.66 -16.20
N ALA A 231 -12.55 -5.72 -16.36
CA ALA A 231 -13.97 -5.97 -16.08
C ALA A 231 -14.57 -7.08 -16.96
N GLN A 232 -14.25 -7.10 -18.28
CA GLN A 232 -14.69 -8.16 -19.21
C GLN A 232 -14.20 -9.55 -18.79
N HIS A 233 -13.08 -9.63 -18.06
CA HIS A 233 -12.52 -10.90 -17.59
C HIS A 233 -12.83 -11.18 -16.11
N GLY A 234 -13.80 -10.45 -15.51
CA GLY A 234 -14.31 -10.70 -14.16
C GLY A 234 -13.41 -10.20 -13.03
N TYR A 235 -12.50 -9.25 -13.30
CA TYR A 235 -11.79 -8.50 -12.29
C TYR A 235 -12.56 -7.23 -11.96
N ARG A 236 -13.02 -7.11 -10.72
CA ARG A 236 -13.74 -5.94 -10.22
C ARG A 236 -12.77 -4.93 -9.64
N GLN A 237 -12.83 -3.70 -10.12
CA GLN A 237 -12.12 -2.58 -9.49
C GLN A 237 -12.76 -2.26 -8.14
N TYR A 238 -12.01 -2.30 -7.04
CA TYR A 238 -12.51 -1.94 -5.72
C TYR A 238 -11.90 -0.65 -5.17
N GLU A 239 -10.69 -0.29 -5.64
CA GLU A 239 -10.03 0.99 -5.36
C GLU A 239 -9.28 1.49 -6.61
N VAL A 240 -8.56 2.61 -6.51
CA VAL A 240 -7.97 3.36 -7.65
C VAL A 240 -7.17 2.48 -8.61
N SER A 241 -6.31 1.60 -8.07
CA SER A 241 -5.34 0.82 -8.87
C SER A 241 -5.51 -0.68 -8.73
N ALA A 242 -6.49 -1.15 -7.93
CA ALA A 242 -6.60 -2.54 -7.58
C ALA A 242 -7.88 -3.19 -8.13
N TYR A 243 -7.68 -4.36 -8.72
CA TYR A 243 -8.69 -5.17 -9.39
C TYR A 243 -8.58 -6.61 -8.91
N CYS A 244 -9.69 -7.24 -8.54
CA CYS A 244 -9.64 -8.60 -8.02
C CYS A 244 -10.84 -9.44 -8.44
N ARG A 245 -10.70 -10.77 -8.29
CA ARG A 245 -11.82 -11.69 -8.26
C ARG A 245 -12.66 -11.43 -7.00
N GLU A 246 -13.90 -11.83 -7.00
CA GLU A 246 -14.82 -11.66 -5.87
C GLU A 246 -14.22 -12.24 -4.58
N GLY A 247 -14.22 -11.43 -3.50
CA GLY A 247 -13.67 -11.80 -2.19
C GLY A 247 -12.15 -11.93 -2.13
N ARG A 248 -11.43 -11.33 -3.09
CA ARG A 248 -9.94 -11.35 -3.16
C ARG A 248 -9.33 -9.95 -3.03
N GLU A 249 -10.06 -9.00 -2.46
CA GLU A 249 -9.54 -7.69 -2.09
C GLU A 249 -8.39 -7.85 -1.06
N SER A 250 -7.34 -7.01 -1.17
CA SER A 250 -6.31 -6.96 -0.14
C SER A 250 -6.88 -6.39 1.16
N GLN A 251 -6.96 -7.21 2.21
CA GLN A 251 -7.51 -6.80 3.50
C GLN A 251 -6.64 -5.72 4.15
N HIS A 252 -5.33 -5.82 4.00
CA HIS A 252 -4.42 -4.81 4.52
C HIS A 252 -4.63 -3.45 3.85
N ASN A 253 -4.79 -3.41 2.51
CA ASN A 253 -5.06 -2.18 1.78
C ASN A 253 -6.45 -1.62 2.11
N LEU A 254 -7.47 -2.49 2.23
CA LEU A 254 -8.79 -2.07 2.66
C LEU A 254 -8.75 -1.43 4.05
N ASN A 255 -7.93 -1.95 4.99
CA ASN A 255 -7.73 -1.33 6.29
C ASN A 255 -7.20 0.10 6.17
N TYR A 256 -6.26 0.39 5.25
CA TYR A 256 -5.82 1.76 4.97
C TYR A 256 -6.95 2.62 4.39
N TRP A 257 -7.65 2.10 3.39
CA TRP A 257 -8.71 2.88 2.71
C TRP A 257 -9.93 3.14 3.59
N THR A 258 -10.18 2.29 4.56
CA THR A 258 -11.22 2.53 5.60
C THR A 258 -10.68 3.32 6.80
N PHE A 259 -9.46 3.83 6.73
CA PHE A 259 -8.82 4.59 7.79
C PHE A 259 -8.63 3.81 9.10
N GLY A 260 -8.43 2.49 9.00
CA GLY A 260 -8.06 1.64 10.12
C GLY A 260 -6.68 1.96 10.68
N ASP A 261 -6.38 1.43 11.85
CA ASP A 261 -5.06 1.56 12.48
C ASP A 261 -4.04 0.60 11.88
N TYR A 262 -2.78 0.96 11.97
CA TYR A 262 -1.67 0.08 11.63
C TYR A 262 -0.43 0.40 12.45
N LEU A 263 0.23 -0.65 12.95
CA LEU A 263 1.59 -0.58 13.43
C LEU A 263 2.53 -0.64 12.23
N GLY A 264 3.59 0.17 12.26
CA GLY A 264 4.69 0.04 11.32
C GLY A 264 5.97 -0.27 12.07
N ILE A 265 6.62 -1.39 11.76
CA ILE A 265 7.95 -1.75 12.26
C ILE A 265 8.94 -1.89 11.12
N GLY A 266 10.21 -1.62 11.40
CA GLY A 266 11.26 -1.65 10.38
C GLY A 266 11.70 -0.27 9.94
N ALA A 267 12.85 -0.21 9.25
CA ALA A 267 13.51 1.03 8.85
C ALA A 267 12.65 1.89 7.92
N GLY A 268 12.21 3.05 8.39
CA GLY A 268 11.36 3.96 7.64
C GLY A 268 9.87 3.62 7.66
N ALA A 269 9.45 2.63 8.45
CA ALA A 269 8.04 2.32 8.60
C ALA A 269 7.27 3.47 9.27
N HIS A 270 6.04 3.64 8.83
CA HIS A 270 5.07 4.56 9.43
C HIS A 270 3.99 3.77 10.17
N GLY A 271 3.41 4.35 11.20
CA GLY A 271 2.28 3.81 11.94
C GLY A 271 1.23 4.87 12.21
N LYS A 272 -0.04 4.47 12.31
CA LYS A 272 -1.17 5.28 12.79
C LYS A 272 -1.93 4.48 13.83
N ILE A 273 -2.02 5.00 15.06
CA ILE A 273 -2.64 4.31 16.19
C ILE A 273 -3.66 5.21 16.85
N THR A 274 -4.85 4.69 17.01
CA THR A 274 -5.92 5.31 17.79
C THR A 274 -5.81 4.88 19.26
N LEU A 275 -5.73 5.84 20.15
CA LEU A 275 -5.78 5.70 21.59
C LEU A 275 -7.18 6.11 22.06
N ALA A 276 -8.16 5.21 21.88
CA ALA A 276 -9.57 5.54 22.06
C ALA A 276 -9.88 6.03 23.48
N ALA A 277 -9.24 5.45 24.51
CA ALA A 277 -9.39 5.89 25.90
C ALA A 277 -8.91 7.33 26.16
N GLU A 278 -7.95 7.80 25.36
CA GLU A 278 -7.39 9.16 25.44
C GLU A 278 -8.03 10.11 24.40
N ASN A 279 -8.91 9.58 23.54
CA ASN A 279 -9.51 10.30 22.41
C ASN A 279 -8.46 10.97 21.49
N ARG A 280 -7.38 10.24 21.18
CA ARG A 280 -6.24 10.71 20.39
C ARG A 280 -5.91 9.72 19.27
N VAL A 281 -5.40 10.24 18.17
CA VAL A 281 -4.79 9.46 17.08
C VAL A 281 -3.37 9.95 16.90
N ILE A 282 -2.41 9.05 16.91
CA ILE A 282 -0.99 9.36 16.75
C ILE A 282 -0.43 8.75 15.47
N ARG A 283 0.51 9.47 14.85
CA ARG A 283 1.36 8.98 13.79
C ARG A 283 2.78 8.82 14.29
N ARG A 284 3.41 7.71 13.91
CA ARG A 284 4.80 7.40 14.22
C ARG A 284 5.59 7.16 12.94
N ILE A 285 6.85 7.57 12.95
CA ILE A 285 7.82 7.31 11.87
C ILE A 285 9.07 6.72 12.47
N ARG A 286 9.57 5.63 11.90
CA ARG A 286 10.81 4.96 12.28
C ARG A 286 12.02 5.55 11.58
N GLN A 287 13.20 5.31 12.18
CA GLN A 287 14.50 5.58 11.57
C GLN A 287 14.56 5.04 10.14
N ARG A 288 14.90 5.91 9.17
CA ARG A 288 14.86 5.56 7.74
C ARG A 288 16.04 4.70 7.32
N GLN A 289 17.24 5.02 7.82
CA GLN A 289 18.47 4.32 7.47
C GLN A 289 18.53 2.95 8.17
N PRO A 290 18.71 1.82 7.42
CA PRO A 290 18.70 0.47 8.00
C PRO A 290 19.77 0.28 9.08
N ARG A 291 20.96 0.84 8.90
CA ARG A 291 22.03 0.76 9.90
C ARG A 291 21.65 1.47 11.20
N SER A 292 21.15 2.71 11.10
CA SER A 292 20.71 3.47 12.27
C SER A 292 19.52 2.81 12.95
N TYR A 293 18.62 2.19 12.17
CA TYR A 293 17.52 1.42 12.73
C TYR A 293 18.02 0.22 13.55
N LEU A 294 18.97 -0.58 13.01
CA LEU A 294 19.59 -1.71 13.71
C LEU A 294 20.27 -1.28 15.03
N GLU A 295 20.95 -0.14 15.03
CA GLU A 295 21.64 0.40 16.22
C GLU A 295 20.65 0.88 17.30
N GLN A 296 19.43 1.25 16.93
CA GLN A 296 18.43 1.93 17.78
C GLN A 296 17.20 1.09 18.11
N ALA A 297 16.99 -0.04 17.44
CA ALA A 297 15.84 -0.88 17.64
C ALA A 297 15.69 -1.33 19.12
N GLY A 298 14.48 -1.26 19.63
CA GLY A 298 14.20 -1.54 21.03
C GLY A 298 14.61 -0.44 22.02
N ARG A 299 15.11 0.72 21.52
CA ARG A 299 15.53 1.85 22.37
C ARG A 299 14.96 3.19 21.91
N ASN A 300 15.23 3.58 20.66
CA ASN A 300 14.85 4.88 20.10
C ASN A 300 14.70 4.80 18.58
N SER A 301 13.94 3.82 18.08
CA SER A 301 13.68 3.65 16.66
C SER A 301 12.74 4.72 16.09
N ILE A 302 11.92 5.36 16.94
CA ILE A 302 10.95 6.38 16.56
C ILE A 302 11.64 7.73 16.42
N ILE A 303 11.59 8.32 15.22
CA ILE A 303 12.13 9.66 14.94
C ILE A 303 11.08 10.76 14.95
N SER A 304 9.81 10.41 14.84
CA SER A 304 8.70 11.35 14.90
C SER A 304 7.47 10.67 15.49
N GLU A 305 6.81 11.36 16.41
CA GLU A 305 5.47 11.06 16.89
C GLU A 305 4.68 12.35 16.85
N THR A 306 3.52 12.32 16.18
CA THR A 306 2.66 13.50 16.01
C THR A 306 1.22 13.10 16.29
N GLU A 307 0.52 13.90 17.08
CA GLU A 307 -0.93 13.78 17.27
C GLU A 307 -1.65 14.43 16.10
N LEU A 308 -2.63 13.73 15.54
CA LEU A 308 -3.46 14.25 14.45
C LEU A 308 -4.58 15.12 15.01
N GLY A 309 -4.64 16.36 14.54
CA GLY A 309 -5.74 17.27 14.82
C GLY A 309 -7.01 16.95 14.01
N ALA A 310 -8.12 17.60 14.34
CA ALA A 310 -9.39 17.34 13.67
C ALA A 310 -9.33 17.61 12.15
N ALA A 311 -8.60 18.64 11.71
CA ALA A 311 -8.42 18.94 10.29
C ALA A 311 -7.64 17.83 9.57
N ASP A 312 -6.56 17.34 10.18
CA ASP A 312 -5.75 16.26 9.63
C ASP A 312 -6.58 14.98 9.53
N LEU A 313 -7.35 14.66 10.57
CA LEU A 313 -8.24 13.49 10.58
C LEU A 313 -9.32 13.57 9.50
N CYS A 314 -9.95 14.73 9.31
CA CYS A 314 -10.93 14.93 8.23
C CYS A 314 -10.30 14.71 6.86
N PHE A 315 -9.17 15.37 6.60
CA PHE A 315 -8.50 15.30 5.32
C PHE A 315 -7.96 13.90 5.02
N GLU A 316 -7.21 13.30 5.96
CA GLU A 316 -6.59 12.00 5.77
C GLU A 316 -7.63 10.88 5.65
N PHE A 317 -8.74 10.96 6.41
CA PHE A 317 -9.86 10.04 6.24
C PHE A 317 -10.42 10.11 4.81
N MET A 318 -10.74 11.30 4.32
CA MET A 318 -11.29 11.46 2.98
C MET A 318 -10.28 11.15 1.88
N LEU A 319 -8.99 11.44 2.10
CA LEU A 319 -7.90 11.04 1.19
C LEU A 319 -7.85 9.52 0.98
N ASN A 320 -8.11 8.76 2.02
CA ASN A 320 -8.15 7.29 1.96
C ASN A 320 -9.51 6.76 1.50
N ALA A 321 -10.60 7.16 2.14
CA ALA A 321 -11.90 6.54 1.93
C ALA A 321 -12.49 6.81 0.53
N LEU A 322 -12.21 7.96 -0.07
CA LEU A 322 -12.63 8.27 -1.46
C LEU A 322 -11.92 7.42 -2.52
N ARG A 323 -10.86 6.68 -2.16
CA ARG A 323 -10.26 5.69 -3.06
C ARG A 323 -11.14 4.46 -3.29
N LEU A 324 -12.10 4.21 -2.39
CA LEU A 324 -13.02 3.07 -2.51
C LEU A 324 -14.07 3.35 -3.60
N LYS A 325 -14.06 2.57 -4.67
CA LYS A 325 -14.99 2.76 -5.80
C LYS A 325 -16.46 2.56 -5.42
N GLN A 326 -16.72 1.67 -4.45
CA GLN A 326 -18.06 1.42 -3.93
C GLN A 326 -18.49 2.42 -2.85
N GLY A 327 -17.59 3.39 -2.52
CA GLY A 327 -17.82 4.31 -1.41
C GLY A 327 -17.78 3.63 -0.03
N PHE A 328 -18.30 4.31 0.97
CA PHE A 328 -18.28 3.88 2.36
C PHE A 328 -19.49 4.43 3.12
N GLU A 329 -19.86 3.75 4.21
CA GLU A 329 -20.89 4.21 5.12
C GLU A 329 -20.43 5.46 5.89
N SER A 330 -21.28 6.47 6.01
CA SER A 330 -20.93 7.73 6.67
C SER A 330 -20.59 7.58 8.16
N SER A 331 -21.10 6.52 8.82
CA SER A 331 -20.74 6.15 10.19
C SER A 331 -19.26 5.82 10.35
N LEU A 332 -18.62 5.29 9.30
CA LEU A 332 -17.19 4.91 9.31
C LEU A 332 -16.29 6.11 9.68
N PHE A 333 -16.69 7.33 9.26
CA PHE A 333 -15.96 8.54 9.64
C PHE A 333 -15.92 8.73 11.15
N HIS A 334 -17.08 8.62 11.80
CA HIS A 334 -17.15 8.74 13.27
C HIS A 334 -16.40 7.58 13.95
N ASP A 335 -16.63 6.36 13.49
CA ASP A 335 -16.06 5.16 14.10
C ASP A 335 -14.53 5.17 14.09
N ASN A 336 -13.90 5.66 13.00
CA ASN A 336 -12.44 5.61 12.81
C ASN A 336 -11.72 6.94 13.06
N THR A 337 -12.46 8.05 13.35
CA THR A 337 -11.86 9.34 13.68
C THR A 337 -12.31 9.90 15.04
N GLY A 338 -13.40 9.39 15.59
CA GLY A 338 -14.06 9.95 16.82
C GLY A 338 -14.75 11.30 16.58
N LEU A 339 -14.76 11.79 15.33
CA LEU A 339 -15.30 13.11 14.96
C LEU A 339 -16.74 13.02 14.47
N ALA A 340 -17.48 14.11 14.59
CA ALA A 340 -18.85 14.19 14.08
C ALA A 340 -18.86 14.49 12.58
N LEU A 341 -19.76 13.84 11.82
CA LEU A 341 -19.90 13.95 10.36
C LEU A 341 -20.12 15.39 9.88
N ASN A 342 -20.68 16.26 10.72
CA ASN A 342 -20.91 17.66 10.36
C ASN A 342 -19.64 18.43 9.96
N LEU A 343 -18.46 17.98 10.39
CA LEU A 343 -17.17 18.55 9.97
C LEU A 343 -16.89 18.33 8.49
N LEU A 344 -17.41 17.26 7.90
CA LEU A 344 -17.26 16.96 6.47
C LEU A 344 -18.32 17.63 5.59
N LEU A 345 -19.47 18.08 6.16
CA LEU A 345 -20.61 18.55 5.37
C LEU A 345 -20.26 19.64 4.34
N PRO A 346 -19.45 20.68 4.64
CA PRO A 346 -19.12 21.71 3.66
C PRO A 346 -18.42 21.16 2.42
N GLY A 347 -17.48 20.21 2.62
CA GLY A 347 -16.79 19.51 1.54
C GLY A 347 -17.74 18.59 0.75
N LEU A 348 -18.60 17.83 1.46
CA LEU A 348 -19.57 16.92 0.86
C LEU A 348 -20.63 17.67 0.02
N GLU A 349 -21.15 18.79 0.51
CA GLU A 349 -22.11 19.63 -0.22
C GLU A 349 -21.48 20.21 -1.49
N THR A 350 -20.23 20.67 -1.40
CA THR A 350 -19.47 21.17 -2.55
C THR A 350 -19.22 20.05 -3.57
N ALA A 351 -18.77 18.89 -3.12
CA ALA A 351 -18.53 17.74 -3.97
C ALA A 351 -19.81 17.26 -4.68
N ARG A 352 -20.94 17.20 -3.94
CA ARG A 352 -22.25 16.83 -4.48
C ARG A 352 -22.74 17.86 -5.51
N SER A 353 -22.61 19.15 -5.23
CA SER A 353 -23.02 20.21 -6.18
C SER A 353 -22.24 20.19 -7.48
N LYS A 354 -20.99 19.69 -7.45
CA LYS A 354 -20.14 19.45 -8.64
C LYS A 354 -20.39 18.10 -9.31
N GLY A 355 -21.28 17.27 -8.77
CA GLY A 355 -21.56 15.92 -9.30
C GLY A 355 -20.41 14.92 -9.09
N LEU A 356 -19.51 15.18 -8.13
CA LEU A 356 -18.34 14.32 -7.87
C LEU A 356 -18.65 13.17 -6.92
N ILE A 357 -19.67 13.31 -6.07
CA ILE A 357 -20.13 12.26 -5.15
C ILE A 357 -21.64 12.12 -5.18
N GLU A 358 -22.10 10.93 -4.81
CA GLU A 358 -23.45 10.66 -4.32
C GLU A 358 -23.40 10.58 -2.80
N PHE A 359 -24.38 11.21 -2.13
CA PHE A 359 -24.53 11.16 -0.70
C PHE A 359 -26.02 11.19 -0.35
N ASP A 360 -26.52 10.11 0.22
CA ASP A 360 -27.93 9.92 0.61
C ASP A 360 -28.20 10.12 2.11
N GLY A 361 -27.16 10.51 2.88
CA GLY A 361 -27.20 10.66 4.34
C GLY A 361 -26.57 9.46 5.07
N THR A 362 -26.50 8.30 4.44
CA THR A 362 -25.91 7.07 5.01
C THR A 362 -24.65 6.65 4.29
N LYS A 363 -24.62 6.71 2.96
CA LYS A 363 -23.49 6.29 2.14
C LYS A 363 -22.90 7.45 1.36
N ILE A 364 -21.58 7.54 1.33
CA ILE A 364 -20.80 8.47 0.53
C ILE A 364 -20.08 7.66 -0.54
N GLN A 365 -20.33 7.96 -1.83
CA GLN A 365 -19.73 7.24 -2.94
C GLN A 365 -19.26 8.21 -4.02
N PRO A 366 -18.00 8.12 -4.50
CA PRO A 366 -17.56 8.84 -5.69
C PRO A 366 -18.39 8.46 -6.90
N THR A 367 -18.83 9.43 -7.69
CA THR A 367 -19.37 9.16 -9.03
C THR A 367 -18.26 8.76 -9.97
N GLU A 368 -18.58 8.27 -11.17
CA GLU A 368 -17.54 8.00 -12.19
C GLU A 368 -16.72 9.28 -12.51
N LEU A 369 -17.37 10.45 -12.50
CA LEU A 369 -16.69 11.74 -12.65
C LEU A 369 -15.76 12.03 -11.47
N GLY A 370 -16.26 11.87 -10.24
CA GLY A 370 -15.48 12.10 -9.03
C GLY A 370 -14.31 11.14 -8.88
N PHE A 371 -14.50 9.88 -9.26
CA PHE A 371 -13.44 8.88 -9.23
C PHE A 371 -12.35 9.15 -10.27
N ARG A 372 -12.73 9.67 -11.44
CA ARG A 372 -11.80 10.11 -12.50
C ARG A 372 -11.01 11.36 -12.12
N HIS A 373 -11.61 12.26 -11.34
CA HIS A 373 -11.01 13.51 -10.84
C HIS A 373 -10.78 13.43 -9.33
N LEU A 374 -10.21 12.31 -8.88
CA LEU A 374 -10.13 12.02 -7.45
C LEU A 374 -9.30 13.04 -6.68
N ASN A 375 -8.20 13.54 -7.26
CA ASN A 375 -7.36 14.55 -6.60
C ASN A 375 -8.11 15.86 -6.35
N GLU A 376 -8.94 16.32 -7.31
CA GLU A 376 -9.78 17.51 -7.15
C GLU A 376 -10.90 17.26 -6.12
N LEU A 377 -11.45 16.05 -6.09
CA LEU A 377 -12.43 15.66 -5.09
C LEU A 377 -11.82 15.66 -3.69
N GLN A 378 -10.67 15.03 -3.51
CA GLN A 378 -9.96 14.98 -2.22
C GLN A 378 -9.52 16.36 -1.75
N ALA A 379 -9.10 17.25 -2.66
CA ALA A 379 -8.69 18.63 -2.35
C ALA A 379 -9.81 19.47 -1.70
N LEU A 380 -11.09 19.12 -1.91
CA LEU A 380 -12.21 19.80 -1.26
C LEU A 380 -12.24 19.65 0.27
N PHE A 381 -11.48 18.67 0.79
CA PHE A 381 -11.41 18.38 2.23
C PHE A 381 -10.12 18.90 2.89
N LEU A 382 -9.22 19.53 2.15
CA LEU A 382 -7.93 20.04 2.64
C LEU A 382 -8.07 21.21 3.63
N HIS A 383 -9.17 21.95 3.62
CA HIS A 383 -9.31 23.23 4.32
C HIS A 383 -10.57 23.34 5.19
N LEU A 384 -11.09 22.22 5.70
CA LEU A 384 -12.35 22.20 6.45
C LEU A 384 -12.31 22.98 7.79
N GLU A 385 -11.13 23.34 8.30
CA GLU A 385 -10.98 24.13 9.54
C GLU A 385 -10.53 25.59 9.37
N SER A 386 -10.28 26.09 8.16
CA SER A 386 -9.62 27.39 8.02
C SER A 386 -10.51 28.61 8.19
N ALA A 387 -11.74 28.47 8.68
CA ALA A 387 -12.61 29.63 8.89
C ALA A 387 -12.29 30.45 10.15
N LYS A 388 -11.46 30.00 11.08
CA LYS A 388 -11.21 30.77 12.32
C LYS A 388 -9.79 30.96 12.83
N ASN A 389 -8.77 30.19 12.43
CA ASN A 389 -7.40 30.40 12.95
C ASN A 389 -6.33 29.76 12.05
N ARG A 390 -5.93 30.38 10.94
CA ARG A 390 -4.60 30.20 10.36
C ARG A 390 -3.98 31.55 10.06
N PRO A 391 -2.74 31.84 10.55
CA PRO A 391 -1.94 32.89 9.95
C PRO A 391 -1.61 32.47 8.52
N PHE A 392 -1.78 33.39 7.58
CA PHE A 392 -1.33 33.28 6.20
C PHE A 392 0.14 32.81 6.19
N PHE A 393 0.42 31.67 5.59
CA PHE A 393 1.76 31.42 5.09
C PHE A 393 1.88 32.16 3.76
N GLU A 394 2.59 33.27 3.83
CA GLU A 394 3.09 33.96 2.66
C GLU A 394 4.05 33.04 1.90
N SER A 395 3.87 33.04 0.60
CA SER A 395 4.72 32.40 -0.40
C SER A 395 6.19 32.79 -0.22
N ALA A 396 7.09 31.80 -0.19
CA ALA A 396 8.46 31.90 -0.61
C ALA A 396 8.87 30.62 -1.34
#